data_6e76082703163726760946e3361b8d6e
#
_entry.id   6e76082703163726760946e3361b8d6e
#
_cell.length_a   1.000
_cell.length_b   1.000
_cell.length_c   1.000
_cell.angle_alpha   90.00
_cell.angle_beta   90.00
_cell.angle_gamma   90.00
#
_symmetry.space_group_name_H-M   'P 1'
#
loop_
_entity.id
_entity.type
_entity.pdbx_description
1 polymer ?
#
loop_
_entity_poly.entity_id
_entity_poly.type
_entity_poly.pdbx_seq_one_letter_code
_entity_poly.pdbx_strand_id
1 'polypeptide(L)'
;LIPTTIGGLLPAIGIAGMNRALSANVLAKSGKAVEVAGDVDVLLLDKTGTITYGDRQATTFHPLAGVDRAQLRDAAMLASLADPTPEGKSIVKLARQQGAVAVEAEGGHFIAFTAQTRMSGVDIGGRSIRKGAGDAIVAYVQAQGATVSPELQGRIEEVARGGATPLVVAEGRHVLGVVELSDVVKQGIKEKFAQLRAMGIKTVMITGDNPLTAAAIAAEAGVDDYIAQARPEDKLARIRAEQTGGRLVAMVGDGTNDAPALAQADVGLAMNSGTQAAKEAGNMVDLDSDPAKLLAVVEVGKQQLITRGALTTFSLANDVSKYFAILPALFAAAIPSMAALNVMQLSSPRHAVLAALIFNALIIPALIPLALRGVRFRPSSATALLRRNMLIYGVGGVLLPFAAIKVIDLALVAVLGA
;
A
#
# COMPACT_ATOMS: atom_id res chain seq x y z
N LEU A 1 26.87 -15.24 29.04
CA LEU A 1 26.36 -16.01 27.88
C LEU A 1 25.06 -15.38 27.33
N ILE A 2 25.15 -14.10 27.00
CA ILE A 2 24.03 -13.36 26.39
C ILE A 2 24.07 -13.61 24.87
N PRO A 3 22.94 -13.80 24.18
CA PRO A 3 22.89 -13.99 22.72
C PRO A 3 23.21 -12.65 22.01
N THR A 4 24.50 -12.30 21.97
CA THR A 4 24.98 -11.02 21.47
C THR A 4 24.88 -10.90 19.94
N THR A 5 24.99 -12.02 19.24
CA THR A 5 25.00 -12.05 17.77
C THR A 5 23.70 -11.51 17.20
N ILE A 6 22.54 -12.04 17.64
CA ILE A 6 21.23 -11.56 17.14
C ILE A 6 20.92 -10.13 17.60
N GLY A 7 21.32 -9.78 18.83
CA GLY A 7 21.14 -8.41 19.36
C GLY A 7 21.82 -7.35 18.49
N GLY A 8 23.00 -7.65 17.95
CA GLY A 8 23.71 -6.76 17.04
C GLY A 8 23.12 -6.73 15.62
N LEU A 9 22.50 -7.82 15.17
CA LEU A 9 21.97 -7.94 13.79
C LEU A 9 20.54 -7.38 13.64
N LEU A 10 19.70 -7.39 14.67
CA LEU A 10 18.31 -6.94 14.59
C LEU A 10 18.16 -5.49 14.10
N PRO A 11 18.94 -4.50 14.60
CA PRO A 11 18.88 -3.14 14.07
C PRO A 11 19.25 -3.07 12.58
N ALA A 12 20.28 -3.82 12.14
CA ALA A 12 20.71 -3.85 10.74
C ALA A 12 19.61 -4.42 9.83
N ILE A 13 18.89 -5.46 10.26
CA ILE A 13 17.75 -6.03 9.53
C ILE A 13 16.62 -4.99 9.40
N GLY A 14 16.30 -4.27 10.47
CA GLY A 14 15.27 -3.23 10.48
C GLY A 14 15.59 -2.07 9.53
N ILE A 15 16.82 -1.55 9.56
CA ILE A 15 17.29 -0.48 8.67
C ILE A 15 17.26 -0.96 7.20
N ALA A 16 17.72 -2.17 6.93
CA ALA A 16 17.68 -2.74 5.59
C ALA A 16 16.25 -2.89 5.06
N GLY A 17 15.28 -3.26 5.91
CA GLY A 17 13.87 -3.31 5.57
C GLY A 17 13.32 -1.94 5.18
N MET A 18 13.57 -0.91 5.98
CA MET A 18 13.16 0.46 5.67
C MET A 18 13.78 0.98 4.36
N ASN A 19 15.06 0.73 4.12
CA ASN A 19 15.73 1.14 2.88
C ASN A 19 15.14 0.45 1.65
N ARG A 20 14.76 -0.83 1.75
CA ARG A 20 14.08 -1.54 0.66
C ARG A 20 12.66 -1.02 0.41
N ALA A 21 11.91 -0.71 1.46
CA ALA A 21 10.61 -0.08 1.34
C ALA A 21 10.73 1.28 0.63
N LEU A 22 11.72 2.09 1.02
CA LEU A 22 12.02 3.37 0.37
C LEU A 22 12.42 3.20 -1.10
N SER A 23 13.19 2.17 -1.44
CA SER A 23 13.53 1.84 -2.83
C SER A 23 12.30 1.44 -3.67
N ALA A 24 11.21 1.02 -3.02
CA ALA A 24 9.91 0.81 -3.63
C ALA A 24 9.00 2.05 -3.58
N ASN A 25 9.55 3.24 -3.25
CA ASN A 25 8.83 4.50 -3.05
C ASN A 25 7.80 4.45 -1.90
N VAL A 26 8.07 3.67 -0.85
CA VAL A 26 7.28 3.66 0.37
C VAL A 26 8.15 4.09 1.55
N LEU A 27 7.77 5.20 2.18
CA LEU A 27 8.42 5.69 3.39
C LEU A 27 7.84 4.98 4.61
N ALA A 28 8.60 4.10 5.24
CA ALA A 28 8.23 3.47 6.50
C ALA A 28 8.80 4.27 7.68
N LYS A 29 7.97 4.53 8.69
CA LYS A 29 8.39 5.27 9.90
C LYS A 29 9.22 4.41 10.87
N SER A 30 9.18 3.09 10.72
CA SER A 30 9.99 2.16 11.53
C SER A 30 10.23 0.83 10.81
N GLY A 31 11.33 0.15 11.16
CA GLY A 31 11.58 -1.22 10.67
C GLY A 31 10.53 -2.23 11.16
N LYS A 32 9.91 -1.97 12.32
CA LYS A 32 8.81 -2.77 12.85
C LYS A 32 7.58 -2.73 11.95
N ALA A 33 7.23 -1.56 11.41
CA ALA A 33 6.11 -1.43 10.49
C ALA A 33 6.32 -2.28 9.22
N VAL A 34 7.54 -2.28 8.67
CA VAL A 34 7.88 -3.13 7.50
C VAL A 34 7.78 -4.61 7.84
N GLU A 35 8.26 -5.01 9.02
CA GLU A 35 8.18 -6.41 9.47
C GLU A 35 6.72 -6.87 9.59
N VAL A 36 5.87 -6.09 10.25
CA VAL A 36 4.44 -6.40 10.43
C VAL A 36 3.72 -6.49 9.08
N ALA A 37 4.10 -5.67 8.10
CA ALA A 37 3.52 -5.74 6.76
C ALA A 37 3.72 -7.10 6.09
N GLY A 38 4.77 -7.84 6.44
CA GLY A 38 5.01 -9.21 5.95
C GLY A 38 4.00 -10.24 6.45
N ASP A 39 3.34 -9.99 7.59
CA ASP A 39 2.41 -10.91 8.25
C ASP A 39 0.94 -10.44 8.18
N VAL A 40 0.63 -9.43 7.37
CA VAL A 40 -0.73 -8.93 7.20
C VAL A 40 -1.65 -10.02 6.65
N ASP A 41 -2.81 -10.19 7.28
CA ASP A 41 -3.85 -11.14 6.88
C ASP A 41 -4.98 -10.47 6.08
N VAL A 42 -5.29 -9.21 6.43
CA VAL A 42 -6.43 -8.47 5.85
C VAL A 42 -5.97 -7.07 5.46
N LEU A 43 -6.28 -6.71 4.22
CA LEU A 43 -6.09 -5.37 3.69
C LEU A 43 -7.45 -4.68 3.56
N LEU A 44 -7.64 -3.60 4.30
CA LEU A 44 -8.78 -2.70 4.18
C LEU A 44 -8.38 -1.52 3.30
N LEU A 45 -9.21 -1.19 2.32
CA LEU A 45 -8.96 -0.13 1.34
C LEU A 45 -10.12 0.85 1.34
N ASP A 46 -9.83 2.14 1.48
CA ASP A 46 -10.81 3.15 1.08
C ASP A 46 -11.03 3.09 -0.43
N LYS A 47 -12.20 3.46 -0.92
CA LYS A 47 -12.48 3.51 -2.35
C LYS A 47 -11.81 4.72 -3.01
N THR A 48 -12.18 5.90 -2.53
CA THR A 48 -11.87 7.20 -3.17
C THR A 48 -10.38 7.55 -3.01
N GLY A 49 -9.72 7.94 -4.09
CA GLY A 49 -8.28 8.26 -4.07
C GLY A 49 -7.35 7.06 -3.88
N THR A 50 -7.89 5.92 -3.41
CA THR A 50 -7.15 4.69 -3.16
C THR A 50 -7.36 3.67 -4.27
N ILE A 51 -8.51 3.01 -4.34
CA ILE A 51 -8.85 2.05 -5.42
C ILE A 51 -9.12 2.79 -6.73
N THR A 52 -9.75 3.95 -6.63
CA THR A 52 -10.06 4.85 -7.74
C THR A 52 -9.10 6.04 -7.75
N TYR A 53 -9.14 6.82 -8.83
CA TYR A 53 -8.33 8.05 -8.91
C TYR A 53 -8.78 9.14 -7.93
N GLY A 54 -10.01 9.04 -7.40
CA GLY A 54 -10.59 10.03 -6.48
C GLY A 54 -11.13 11.28 -7.17
N ASP A 55 -10.76 11.48 -8.43
CA ASP A 55 -11.25 12.53 -9.29
C ASP A 55 -12.38 11.99 -10.15
N ARG A 56 -13.55 12.63 -10.10
CA ARG A 56 -14.66 12.29 -10.98
C ARG A 56 -14.27 12.59 -12.42
N GLN A 57 -14.20 11.55 -13.24
CA GLN A 57 -13.85 11.65 -14.65
C GLN A 57 -15.06 11.49 -15.53
N ALA A 58 -15.15 12.30 -16.61
CA ALA A 58 -16.17 12.13 -17.62
C ALA A 58 -15.97 10.79 -18.36
N THR A 59 -17.02 9.99 -18.37
CA THR A 59 -17.00 8.64 -18.99
C THR A 59 -17.91 8.56 -20.22
N THR A 60 -19.07 9.23 -20.16
CA THR A 60 -20.07 9.11 -21.23
C THR A 60 -20.84 10.43 -21.44
N PHE A 61 -21.17 10.71 -22.70
CA PHE A 61 -22.13 11.77 -23.07
C PHE A 61 -23.47 11.12 -23.40
N HIS A 62 -24.52 11.48 -22.68
CA HIS A 62 -25.90 11.00 -22.85
C HIS A 62 -26.76 12.12 -23.44
N PRO A 63 -26.93 12.22 -24.79
CA PRO A 63 -27.80 13.21 -25.39
C PRO A 63 -29.26 12.91 -25.10
N LEU A 64 -30.09 13.96 -24.99
CA LEU A 64 -31.55 13.82 -25.00
C LEU A 64 -32.09 13.57 -26.39
N ALA A 65 -33.34 13.11 -26.47
CA ALA A 65 -34.00 12.86 -27.77
C ALA A 65 -33.97 14.11 -28.68
N GLY A 66 -33.55 13.92 -29.92
CA GLY A 66 -33.42 15.02 -30.90
C GLY A 66 -32.10 15.82 -30.81
N VAL A 67 -31.22 15.52 -29.89
CA VAL A 67 -29.88 16.13 -29.80
C VAL A 67 -28.82 15.18 -30.33
N ASP A 68 -27.98 15.68 -31.25
CA ASP A 68 -26.83 14.90 -31.70
C ASP A 68 -25.78 14.77 -30.61
N ARG A 69 -25.19 13.58 -30.51
CA ARG A 69 -24.10 13.32 -29.56
C ARG A 69 -22.91 14.27 -29.74
N ALA A 70 -22.59 14.62 -30.99
CA ALA A 70 -21.54 15.56 -31.28
C ALA A 70 -21.87 16.97 -30.74
N GLN A 71 -23.13 17.39 -30.82
CA GLN A 71 -23.60 18.67 -30.31
C GLN A 71 -23.42 18.76 -28.78
N LEU A 72 -23.85 17.74 -28.03
CA LEU A 72 -23.66 17.66 -26.58
C LEU A 72 -22.18 17.65 -26.21
N ARG A 73 -21.39 16.80 -26.89
CA ARG A 73 -19.95 16.66 -26.67
C ARG A 73 -19.21 17.99 -26.85
N ASP A 74 -19.46 18.69 -27.96
CA ASP A 74 -18.77 19.94 -28.31
C ASP A 74 -19.20 21.09 -27.40
N ALA A 75 -20.48 21.15 -27.02
CA ALA A 75 -20.98 22.13 -26.04
C ALA A 75 -20.37 21.88 -24.65
N ALA A 76 -20.32 20.63 -24.18
CA ALA A 76 -19.69 20.26 -22.90
C ALA A 76 -18.20 20.60 -22.89
N MET A 77 -17.49 20.35 -24.00
CA MET A 77 -16.07 20.72 -24.14
C MET A 77 -15.88 22.23 -24.05
N LEU A 78 -16.64 23.02 -24.83
CA LEU A 78 -16.54 24.48 -24.80
C LEU A 78 -16.79 25.06 -23.41
N ALA A 79 -17.82 24.58 -22.69
CA ALA A 79 -18.14 25.01 -21.34
C ALA A 79 -17.06 24.60 -20.30
N SER A 80 -16.12 23.73 -20.68
CA SER A 80 -15.09 23.18 -19.79
C SER A 80 -13.67 23.66 -20.12
N LEU A 81 -13.44 24.40 -21.19
CA LEU A 81 -12.08 24.80 -21.62
C LEU A 81 -11.31 25.62 -20.59
N ALA A 82 -11.97 26.49 -19.85
CA ALA A 82 -11.36 27.31 -18.79
C ALA A 82 -11.65 26.75 -17.38
N ASP A 83 -12.24 25.58 -17.27
CA ASP A 83 -12.51 24.95 -15.98
C ASP A 83 -11.24 24.25 -15.47
N PRO A 84 -10.60 24.76 -14.37
CA PRO A 84 -9.35 24.21 -13.87
C PRO A 84 -9.55 22.89 -13.10
N THR A 85 -10.80 22.50 -12.82
CA THR A 85 -11.10 21.32 -12.03
C THR A 85 -10.72 20.03 -12.75
N PRO A 86 -10.44 18.93 -12.03
CA PRO A 86 -10.23 17.62 -12.64
C PRO A 86 -11.39 17.19 -13.52
N GLU A 87 -12.63 17.45 -13.08
CA GLU A 87 -13.86 17.16 -13.83
C GLU A 87 -13.90 17.92 -15.16
N GLY A 88 -13.62 19.23 -15.16
CA GLY A 88 -13.58 20.05 -16.37
C GLY A 88 -12.53 19.56 -17.37
N LYS A 89 -11.32 19.28 -16.88
CA LYS A 89 -10.23 18.71 -17.70
C LYS A 89 -10.59 17.35 -18.29
N SER A 90 -11.28 16.50 -17.52
CA SER A 90 -11.71 15.18 -17.97
C SER A 90 -12.76 15.25 -19.08
N ILE A 91 -13.69 16.21 -19.01
CA ILE A 91 -14.70 16.45 -20.07
C ILE A 91 -14.00 16.83 -21.37
N VAL A 92 -13.04 17.77 -21.33
CA VAL A 92 -12.25 18.17 -22.52
C VAL A 92 -11.48 16.98 -23.08
N LYS A 93 -10.84 16.17 -22.22
CA LYS A 93 -10.11 14.96 -22.63
C LYS A 93 -11.03 13.95 -23.33
N LEU A 94 -12.16 13.62 -22.71
CA LEU A 94 -13.15 12.70 -23.28
C LEU A 94 -13.69 13.20 -24.61
N ALA A 95 -14.04 14.50 -24.72
CA ALA A 95 -14.54 15.08 -25.95
C ALA A 95 -13.52 14.97 -27.09
N ARG A 96 -12.25 15.25 -26.84
CA ARG A 96 -11.17 15.10 -27.83
C ARG A 96 -10.97 13.64 -28.24
N GLN A 97 -11.01 12.71 -27.31
CA GLN A 97 -10.94 11.27 -27.60
C GLN A 97 -12.10 10.79 -28.50
N GLN A 98 -13.27 11.43 -28.38
CA GLN A 98 -14.44 11.17 -29.21
C GLN A 98 -14.53 12.03 -30.47
N GLY A 99 -13.43 12.64 -30.89
CA GLY A 99 -13.33 13.33 -32.18
C GLY A 99 -13.76 14.81 -32.15
N ALA A 100 -13.85 15.45 -30.97
CA ALA A 100 -14.04 16.90 -30.92
C ALA A 100 -12.79 17.62 -31.46
N VAL A 101 -12.99 18.59 -32.34
CA VAL A 101 -11.92 19.43 -32.86
C VAL A 101 -11.53 20.47 -31.82
N ALA A 102 -10.22 20.78 -31.72
CA ALA A 102 -9.77 21.86 -30.88
C ALA A 102 -10.35 23.17 -31.37
N VAL A 103 -11.20 23.81 -30.57
CA VAL A 103 -11.74 25.15 -30.83
C VAL A 103 -10.98 26.11 -29.92
N GLU A 104 -10.36 27.11 -30.54
CA GLU A 104 -9.85 28.28 -29.79
C GLU A 104 -11.08 29.10 -29.37
N ALA A 105 -11.27 29.27 -28.07
CA ALA A 105 -12.38 30.05 -27.52
C ALA A 105 -11.99 31.51 -27.40
N GLU A 106 -11.39 32.08 -28.47
CA GLU A 106 -11.06 33.49 -28.53
C GLU A 106 -12.34 34.34 -28.42
N GLY A 107 -12.34 35.30 -27.48
CA GLY A 107 -13.49 36.16 -27.20
C GLY A 107 -14.61 35.51 -26.37
N GLY A 108 -14.41 34.32 -25.83
CA GLY A 108 -15.38 33.69 -24.92
C GLY A 108 -15.32 34.27 -23.52
N HIS A 109 -16.48 34.62 -22.96
CA HIS A 109 -16.64 35.01 -21.55
C HIS A 109 -16.94 33.74 -20.72
N PHE A 110 -15.95 33.26 -19.95
CA PHE A 110 -16.10 32.09 -19.11
C PHE A 110 -16.75 32.44 -17.77
N ILE A 111 -17.68 31.58 -17.35
CA ILE A 111 -18.39 31.70 -16.07
C ILE A 111 -17.87 30.58 -15.17
N ALA A 112 -17.18 30.98 -14.09
CA ALA A 112 -16.65 30.06 -13.11
C ALA A 112 -17.77 29.41 -12.27
N PHE A 113 -17.56 28.19 -11.79
CA PHE A 113 -18.46 27.51 -10.87
C PHE A 113 -18.50 28.25 -9.53
N THR A 114 -19.71 28.45 -9.00
CA THR A 114 -19.91 28.91 -7.62
C THR A 114 -20.87 27.99 -6.89
N ALA A 115 -20.74 27.89 -5.57
CA ALA A 115 -21.63 27.07 -4.73
C ALA A 115 -23.09 27.60 -4.75
N GLN A 116 -23.29 28.89 -5.00
CA GLN A 116 -24.60 29.52 -5.10
C GLN A 116 -25.31 29.18 -6.40
N THR A 117 -24.62 29.30 -7.54
CA THR A 117 -25.20 29.02 -8.86
C THR A 117 -25.20 27.55 -9.21
N ARG A 118 -24.25 26.77 -8.67
CA ARG A 118 -24.03 25.35 -8.93
C ARG A 118 -23.91 25.00 -10.42
N MET A 119 -23.43 25.97 -11.20
CA MET A 119 -23.19 25.84 -12.64
C MET A 119 -21.97 26.69 -13.07
N SER A 120 -21.37 26.28 -14.18
CA SER A 120 -20.31 27.01 -14.89
C SER A 120 -20.60 27.00 -16.38
N GLY A 121 -19.83 27.73 -17.18
CA GLY A 121 -20.04 27.71 -18.63
C GLY A 121 -19.29 28.77 -19.37
N VAL A 122 -19.76 29.07 -20.58
CA VAL A 122 -19.16 30.06 -21.47
C VAL A 122 -20.24 30.75 -22.31
N ASP A 123 -20.05 32.07 -22.51
CA ASP A 123 -20.77 32.87 -23.51
C ASP A 123 -19.80 33.20 -24.66
N ILE A 124 -20.07 32.67 -25.84
CA ILE A 124 -19.19 32.78 -27.00
C ILE A 124 -20.01 32.87 -28.31
N GLY A 125 -19.73 33.83 -29.16
CA GLY A 125 -20.37 33.94 -30.46
C GLY A 125 -21.91 34.02 -30.41
N GLY A 126 -22.48 34.61 -29.39
CA GLY A 126 -23.93 34.69 -29.16
C GLY A 126 -24.56 33.42 -28.59
N ARG A 127 -23.74 32.40 -28.30
CA ARG A 127 -24.16 31.16 -27.65
C ARG A 127 -23.91 31.27 -26.15
N SER A 128 -24.87 30.85 -25.34
CA SER A 128 -24.73 30.74 -23.88
C SER A 128 -24.77 29.27 -23.49
N ILE A 129 -23.63 28.68 -23.15
CA ILE A 129 -23.54 27.28 -22.74
C ILE A 129 -23.32 27.17 -21.25
N ARG A 130 -24.10 26.35 -20.56
CA ARG A 130 -24.03 26.09 -19.12
C ARG A 130 -23.94 24.61 -18.83
N LYS A 131 -23.13 24.28 -17.85
CA LYS A 131 -23.07 22.92 -17.29
C LYS A 131 -23.15 22.99 -15.78
N GLY A 132 -23.81 22.04 -15.14
CA GLY A 132 -23.96 22.06 -13.69
C GLY A 132 -24.91 20.99 -13.16
N ALA A 133 -25.29 21.17 -11.90
CA ALA A 133 -26.24 20.30 -11.24
C ALA A 133 -27.61 20.37 -11.95
N GLY A 134 -28.29 19.24 -12.01
CA GLY A 134 -29.52 19.10 -12.79
C GLY A 134 -30.59 20.12 -12.40
N ASP A 135 -30.83 20.32 -11.11
CA ASP A 135 -31.79 21.30 -10.60
C ASP A 135 -31.39 22.75 -10.95
N ALA A 136 -30.11 23.09 -10.89
CA ALA A 136 -29.63 24.41 -11.24
C ALA A 136 -29.78 24.72 -12.75
N ILE A 137 -29.48 23.79 -13.62
CA ILE A 137 -29.64 23.93 -15.06
C ILE A 137 -31.12 23.97 -15.45
N VAL A 138 -31.96 23.13 -14.83
CA VAL A 138 -33.41 23.18 -15.02
C VAL A 138 -33.95 24.58 -14.66
N ALA A 139 -33.60 25.12 -13.50
CA ALA A 139 -34.01 26.47 -13.10
C ALA A 139 -33.50 27.55 -14.06
N TYR A 140 -32.27 27.45 -14.53
CA TYR A 140 -31.67 28.35 -15.51
C TYR A 140 -32.45 28.38 -16.84
N VAL A 141 -32.82 27.22 -17.39
CA VAL A 141 -33.57 27.10 -18.64
C VAL A 141 -35.01 27.57 -18.49
N GLN A 142 -35.66 27.22 -17.36
CA GLN A 142 -37.02 27.68 -17.06
C GLN A 142 -37.12 29.18 -16.88
N ALA A 143 -36.10 29.82 -16.27
CA ALA A 143 -36.05 31.28 -16.17
C ALA A 143 -35.99 31.99 -17.52
N GLN A 144 -35.60 31.30 -18.58
CA GLN A 144 -35.62 31.79 -19.97
C GLN A 144 -36.93 31.47 -20.70
N GLY A 145 -37.94 30.96 -19.99
CA GLY A 145 -39.27 30.67 -20.53
C GLY A 145 -39.35 29.36 -21.34
N ALA A 146 -38.40 28.43 -21.16
CA ALA A 146 -38.40 27.15 -21.83
C ALA A 146 -38.91 26.03 -20.92
N THR A 147 -39.47 24.97 -21.51
CA THR A 147 -39.87 23.75 -20.85
C THR A 147 -38.78 22.72 -20.97
N VAL A 148 -38.58 21.94 -19.90
CA VAL A 148 -37.59 20.84 -19.85
C VAL A 148 -38.26 19.53 -20.14
N SER A 149 -37.66 18.71 -20.98
CA SER A 149 -38.16 17.36 -21.29
C SER A 149 -38.22 16.48 -20.04
N PRO A 150 -39.32 15.72 -19.83
CA PRO A 150 -39.40 14.71 -18.75
C PRO A 150 -38.31 13.64 -18.85
N GLU A 151 -37.76 13.39 -20.04
CA GLU A 151 -36.66 12.44 -20.25
C GLU A 151 -35.41 12.82 -19.45
N LEU A 152 -35.15 14.12 -19.23
CA LEU A 152 -33.99 14.58 -18.47
C LEU A 152 -33.96 13.97 -17.07
N GLN A 153 -35.08 13.99 -16.36
CA GLN A 153 -35.15 13.46 -15.00
C GLN A 153 -34.84 11.95 -14.97
N GLY A 154 -35.40 11.20 -15.92
CA GLY A 154 -35.11 9.77 -16.07
C GLY A 154 -33.63 9.49 -16.33
N ARG A 155 -32.97 10.33 -17.19
CA ARG A 155 -31.55 10.18 -17.49
C ARG A 155 -30.66 10.54 -16.30
N ILE A 156 -31.00 11.59 -15.56
CA ILE A 156 -30.32 11.96 -14.31
C ILE A 156 -30.39 10.80 -13.30
N GLU A 157 -31.56 10.21 -13.12
CA GLU A 157 -31.76 9.09 -12.19
C GLU A 157 -31.05 7.82 -12.64
N GLU A 158 -30.99 7.54 -13.92
CA GLU A 158 -30.26 6.40 -14.49
C GLU A 158 -28.77 6.51 -14.18
N VAL A 159 -28.15 7.65 -14.45
CA VAL A 159 -26.74 7.93 -14.17
C VAL A 159 -26.47 7.86 -12.66
N ALA A 160 -27.33 8.47 -11.85
CA ALA A 160 -27.17 8.46 -10.39
C ALA A 160 -27.33 7.06 -9.78
N ARG A 161 -28.23 6.23 -10.32
CA ARG A 161 -28.38 4.82 -9.90
C ARG A 161 -27.16 3.97 -10.22
N GLY A 162 -26.43 4.30 -11.30
CA GLY A 162 -25.13 3.70 -11.63
C GLY A 162 -23.99 4.15 -10.68
N GLY A 163 -24.26 5.08 -9.74
CA GLY A 163 -23.27 5.61 -8.82
C GLY A 163 -22.40 6.73 -9.39
N ALA A 164 -22.71 7.17 -10.60
CA ALA A 164 -22.06 8.29 -11.25
C ALA A 164 -22.76 9.63 -10.88
N THR A 165 -22.06 10.73 -11.09
CA THR A 165 -22.62 12.08 -10.91
C THR A 165 -23.11 12.60 -12.26
N PRO A 166 -24.41 12.91 -12.41
CA PRO A 166 -24.94 13.51 -13.61
C PRO A 166 -24.62 15.01 -13.65
N LEU A 167 -23.93 15.46 -14.68
CA LEU A 167 -23.69 16.86 -14.98
C LEU A 167 -24.53 17.25 -16.18
N VAL A 168 -25.51 18.13 -16.01
CA VAL A 168 -26.41 18.52 -17.09
C VAL A 168 -25.79 19.66 -17.91
N VAL A 169 -25.94 19.61 -19.24
CA VAL A 169 -25.46 20.63 -20.18
C VAL A 169 -26.64 21.23 -20.94
N ALA A 170 -26.68 22.54 -20.99
CA ALA A 170 -27.67 23.32 -21.76
C ALA A 170 -27.00 24.39 -22.60
N GLU A 171 -27.62 24.70 -23.74
CA GLU A 171 -27.27 25.80 -24.62
C GLU A 171 -28.50 26.71 -24.80
N GLY A 172 -28.38 27.94 -24.33
CA GLY A 172 -29.50 28.85 -24.29
C GLY A 172 -30.69 28.26 -23.55
N ARG A 173 -31.82 28.10 -24.27
CA ARG A 173 -33.08 27.58 -23.72
C ARG A 173 -33.21 26.04 -23.82
N HIS A 174 -32.22 25.34 -24.36
CA HIS A 174 -32.31 23.92 -24.68
C HIS A 174 -31.37 23.11 -23.82
N VAL A 175 -31.90 22.13 -23.08
CA VAL A 175 -31.08 21.13 -22.43
C VAL A 175 -30.60 20.13 -23.48
N LEU A 176 -29.27 19.95 -23.59
CA LEU A 176 -28.67 19.07 -24.60
C LEU A 176 -28.56 17.62 -24.10
N GLY A 177 -28.28 17.43 -22.81
CA GLY A 177 -28.09 16.10 -22.25
C GLY A 177 -27.32 16.12 -20.94
N VAL A 178 -26.81 14.94 -20.62
CA VAL A 178 -26.10 14.68 -19.36
C VAL A 178 -24.70 14.16 -19.67
N VAL A 179 -23.69 14.71 -19.00
CA VAL A 179 -22.34 14.14 -18.92
C VAL A 179 -22.27 13.30 -17.66
N GLU A 180 -21.90 12.04 -17.84
CA GLU A 180 -21.66 11.12 -16.73
C GLU A 180 -20.25 11.30 -16.17
N LEU A 181 -20.14 11.63 -14.88
CA LEU A 181 -18.88 11.75 -14.16
C LEU A 181 -18.76 10.58 -13.18
N SER A 182 -17.84 9.68 -13.44
CA SER A 182 -17.59 8.50 -12.61
C SER A 182 -16.22 8.53 -11.97
N ASP A 183 -16.12 7.92 -10.81
CA ASP A 183 -14.85 7.66 -10.16
C ASP A 183 -14.26 6.37 -10.77
N VAL A 184 -13.15 6.51 -11.49
CA VAL A 184 -12.58 5.44 -12.31
C VAL A 184 -11.59 4.60 -11.50
N VAL A 185 -11.73 3.29 -11.58
CA VAL A 185 -10.81 2.32 -10.97
C VAL A 185 -9.41 2.45 -11.60
N LYS A 186 -8.37 2.46 -10.77
CA LYS A 186 -6.97 2.56 -11.21
C LYS A 186 -6.58 1.35 -12.06
N GLN A 187 -5.86 1.59 -13.15
CA GLN A 187 -5.43 0.53 -14.07
C GLN A 187 -4.46 -0.45 -13.38
N GLY A 188 -4.60 -1.74 -13.67
CA GLY A 188 -3.73 -2.80 -13.16
C GLY A 188 -3.95 -3.18 -11.69
N ILE A 189 -4.93 -2.58 -11.01
CA ILE A 189 -5.17 -2.85 -9.58
C ILE A 189 -5.71 -4.27 -9.34
N LYS A 190 -6.52 -4.77 -10.27
CA LYS A 190 -7.11 -6.11 -10.21
C LYS A 190 -6.06 -7.22 -10.16
N GLU A 191 -5.05 -7.12 -11.01
CA GLU A 191 -3.92 -8.04 -11.07
C GLU A 191 -3.10 -8.01 -9.77
N LYS A 192 -2.93 -6.82 -9.19
CA LYS A 192 -2.22 -6.64 -7.93
C LYS A 192 -2.99 -7.23 -6.75
N PHE A 193 -4.31 -7.06 -6.71
CA PHE A 193 -5.14 -7.69 -5.68
C PHE A 193 -5.16 -9.22 -5.84
N ALA A 194 -5.13 -9.73 -7.06
CA ALA A 194 -4.97 -11.17 -7.29
C ALA A 194 -3.62 -11.70 -6.74
N GLN A 195 -2.54 -10.94 -6.87
CA GLN A 195 -1.23 -11.29 -6.28
C GLN A 195 -1.25 -11.27 -4.75
N LEU A 196 -1.89 -10.26 -4.13
CA LEU A 196 -2.06 -10.21 -2.68
C LEU A 196 -2.87 -11.42 -2.17
N ARG A 197 -3.95 -11.78 -2.88
CA ARG A 197 -4.76 -12.97 -2.58
C ARG A 197 -3.94 -14.25 -2.68
N ALA A 198 -3.08 -14.38 -3.68
CA ALA A 198 -2.17 -15.52 -3.81
C ALA A 198 -1.16 -15.62 -2.65
N MET A 199 -0.88 -14.50 -1.96
CA MET A 199 -0.09 -14.45 -0.73
C MET A 199 -0.89 -14.74 0.54
N GLY A 200 -2.21 -15.00 0.43
CA GLY A 200 -3.10 -15.26 1.54
C GLY A 200 -3.72 -14.02 2.19
N ILE A 201 -3.59 -12.84 1.57
CA ILE A 201 -4.12 -11.58 2.10
C ILE A 201 -5.53 -11.36 1.54
N LYS A 202 -6.52 -11.22 2.42
CA LYS A 202 -7.89 -10.86 2.06
C LYS A 202 -7.99 -9.36 1.82
N THR A 203 -8.55 -8.95 0.68
CA THR A 203 -8.78 -7.55 0.32
C THR A 203 -10.23 -7.16 0.56
N VAL A 204 -10.47 -6.05 1.27
CA VAL A 204 -11.80 -5.55 1.61
C VAL A 204 -11.89 -4.07 1.29
N MET A 205 -12.79 -3.69 0.39
CA MET A 205 -13.08 -2.29 0.09
C MET A 205 -14.09 -1.72 1.10
N ILE A 206 -13.85 -0.50 1.58
CA ILE A 206 -14.79 0.22 2.43
C ILE A 206 -15.15 1.54 1.75
N THR A 207 -16.45 1.80 1.61
CA THR A 207 -16.96 3.01 0.93
C THR A 207 -18.25 3.51 1.55
N GLY A 208 -18.47 4.83 1.51
CA GLY A 208 -19.74 5.46 1.85
C GLY A 208 -20.81 5.34 0.77
N ASP A 209 -20.50 4.76 -0.40
CA ASP A 209 -21.44 4.61 -1.52
C ASP A 209 -22.58 3.65 -1.17
N ASN A 210 -23.63 3.70 -2.01
CA ASN A 210 -24.71 2.73 -1.93
C ASN A 210 -24.25 1.32 -2.32
N PRO A 211 -24.97 0.25 -1.90
CA PRO A 211 -24.54 -1.13 -2.13
C PRO A 211 -24.34 -1.51 -3.61
N LEU A 212 -25.14 -0.95 -4.53
CA LEU A 212 -25.06 -1.27 -5.95
C LEU A 212 -23.77 -0.73 -6.56
N THR A 213 -23.45 0.53 -6.27
CA THR A 213 -22.18 1.16 -6.71
C THR A 213 -20.98 0.45 -6.11
N ALA A 214 -21.03 0.16 -4.79
CA ALA A 214 -19.97 -0.55 -4.11
C ALA A 214 -19.72 -1.93 -4.71
N ALA A 215 -20.78 -2.69 -5.01
CA ALA A 215 -20.68 -4.00 -5.65
C ALA A 215 -20.04 -3.92 -7.04
N ALA A 216 -20.45 -2.94 -7.86
CA ALA A 216 -19.88 -2.77 -9.21
C ALA A 216 -18.38 -2.46 -9.16
N ILE A 217 -17.96 -1.53 -8.32
CA ILE A 217 -16.54 -1.14 -8.16
C ILE A 217 -15.72 -2.28 -7.55
N ALA A 218 -16.27 -3.00 -6.56
CA ALA A 218 -15.62 -4.16 -5.96
C ALA A 218 -15.35 -5.27 -6.99
N ALA A 219 -16.31 -5.55 -7.86
CA ALA A 219 -16.17 -6.53 -8.93
C ALA A 219 -15.14 -6.08 -9.98
N GLU A 220 -15.16 -4.80 -10.39
CA GLU A 220 -14.21 -4.23 -11.32
C GLU A 220 -12.78 -4.26 -10.77
N ALA A 221 -12.59 -3.80 -9.53
CA ALA A 221 -11.29 -3.79 -8.84
C ALA A 221 -10.81 -5.19 -8.46
N GLY A 222 -11.72 -6.17 -8.36
CA GLY A 222 -11.38 -7.55 -8.01
C GLY A 222 -11.04 -7.75 -6.54
N VAL A 223 -11.64 -6.96 -5.61
CA VAL A 223 -11.51 -7.19 -4.17
C VAL A 223 -12.34 -8.39 -3.72
N ASP A 224 -11.98 -8.99 -2.57
CA ASP A 224 -12.64 -10.20 -2.06
C ASP A 224 -13.97 -9.91 -1.37
N ASP A 225 -14.09 -8.69 -0.80
CA ASP A 225 -15.26 -8.30 -0.01
C ASP A 225 -15.41 -6.77 -0.02
N TYR A 226 -16.57 -6.25 0.33
CA TYR A 226 -16.78 -4.81 0.45
C TYR A 226 -17.79 -4.46 1.53
N ILE A 227 -17.67 -3.23 2.07
CA ILE A 227 -18.62 -2.63 3.01
C ILE A 227 -19.10 -1.32 2.38
N ALA A 228 -20.42 -1.29 2.10
CA ALA A 228 -21.09 -0.11 1.55
C ALA A 228 -21.72 0.74 2.66
N GLN A 229 -22.05 2.00 2.36
CA GLN A 229 -22.67 2.96 3.29
C GLN A 229 -21.90 3.12 4.61
N ALA A 230 -20.58 2.85 4.58
CA ALA A 230 -19.72 2.91 5.74
C ALA A 230 -19.48 4.34 6.20
N ARG A 231 -19.55 4.55 7.51
CA ARG A 231 -19.12 5.76 8.20
C ARG A 231 -17.67 5.59 8.67
N PRO A 232 -16.96 6.67 9.05
CA PRO A 232 -15.61 6.57 9.58
C PRO A 232 -15.49 5.60 10.77
N GLU A 233 -16.53 5.56 11.64
CA GLU A 233 -16.59 4.65 12.81
C GLU A 233 -16.64 3.18 12.39
N ASP A 234 -17.31 2.87 11.27
CA ASP A 234 -17.42 1.50 10.76
C ASP A 234 -16.06 0.96 10.28
N LYS A 235 -15.22 1.84 9.71
CA LYS A 235 -13.83 1.51 9.34
C LYS A 235 -13.05 1.06 10.58
N LEU A 236 -13.12 1.84 11.65
CA LEU A 236 -12.46 1.56 12.92
C LEU A 236 -12.98 0.28 13.56
N ALA A 237 -14.31 0.11 13.60
CA ALA A 237 -14.95 -1.08 14.14
C ALA A 237 -14.54 -2.35 13.39
N ARG A 238 -14.45 -2.28 12.06
CA ARG A 238 -13.99 -3.42 11.24
C ARG A 238 -12.54 -3.80 11.54
N ILE A 239 -11.64 -2.84 11.65
CA ILE A 239 -10.24 -3.11 12.00
C ILE A 239 -10.16 -3.82 13.36
N ARG A 240 -10.85 -3.29 14.38
CA ARG A 240 -10.87 -3.90 15.71
C ARG A 240 -11.45 -5.30 15.72
N ALA A 241 -12.51 -5.55 14.94
CA ALA A 241 -13.12 -6.88 14.83
C ALA A 241 -12.14 -7.91 14.25
N GLU A 242 -11.39 -7.55 13.19
CA GLU A 242 -10.38 -8.42 12.62
C GLU A 242 -9.22 -8.66 13.60
N GLN A 243 -8.73 -7.61 14.27
CA GLN A 243 -7.66 -7.69 15.28
C GLN A 243 -8.07 -8.55 16.49
N THR A 244 -9.31 -8.45 16.94
CA THR A 244 -9.85 -9.30 18.02
C THR A 244 -9.86 -10.77 17.61
N GLY A 245 -10.04 -11.06 16.32
CA GLY A 245 -9.91 -12.40 15.73
C GLY A 245 -8.45 -12.87 15.57
N GLY A 246 -7.48 -12.12 16.04
CA GLY A 246 -6.05 -12.44 15.97
C GLY A 246 -5.41 -12.17 14.62
N ARG A 247 -6.05 -11.44 13.73
CA ARG A 247 -5.53 -11.09 12.40
C ARG A 247 -4.79 -9.77 12.42
N LEU A 248 -3.71 -9.68 11.63
CA LEU A 248 -3.02 -8.43 11.38
C LEU A 248 -3.67 -7.68 10.21
N VAL A 249 -3.96 -6.42 10.43
CA VAL A 249 -4.74 -5.59 9.51
C VAL A 249 -3.89 -4.48 8.94
N ALA A 250 -3.84 -4.39 7.60
CA ALA A 250 -3.38 -3.21 6.90
C ALA A 250 -4.58 -2.34 6.50
N MET A 251 -4.44 -1.02 6.62
CA MET A 251 -5.40 -0.02 6.14
C MET A 251 -4.69 0.90 5.15
N VAL A 252 -5.33 1.13 4.01
CA VAL A 252 -4.87 2.10 3.00
C VAL A 252 -5.96 3.16 2.81
N GLY A 253 -5.57 4.43 2.89
CA GLY A 253 -6.48 5.56 2.75
C GLY A 253 -5.76 6.88 2.53
N ASP A 254 -6.51 7.92 2.14
CA ASP A 254 -5.96 9.24 1.80
C ASP A 254 -6.65 10.41 2.55
N GLY A 255 -7.82 10.19 3.12
CA GLY A 255 -8.65 11.22 3.74
C GLY A 255 -8.36 11.47 5.21
N THR A 256 -8.74 12.66 5.70
CA THR A 256 -8.73 12.98 7.14
C THR A 256 -9.66 12.04 7.93
N ASN A 257 -10.74 11.59 7.31
CA ASN A 257 -11.68 10.61 7.86
C ASN A 257 -11.07 9.21 8.01
N ASP A 258 -9.97 8.92 7.32
CA ASP A 258 -9.23 7.66 7.44
C ASP A 258 -8.17 7.68 8.55
N ALA A 259 -7.78 8.85 9.04
CA ALA A 259 -6.72 8.98 10.03
C ALA A 259 -6.91 8.10 11.27
N PRO A 260 -8.10 8.00 11.90
CA PRO A 260 -8.31 7.10 13.03
C PRO A 260 -8.13 5.61 12.65
N ALA A 261 -8.57 5.21 11.47
CA ALA A 261 -8.43 3.85 10.95
C ALA A 261 -6.97 3.52 10.62
N LEU A 262 -6.24 4.45 9.98
CA LEU A 262 -4.82 4.31 9.69
C LEU A 262 -3.98 4.18 10.97
N ALA A 263 -4.33 4.93 12.02
CA ALA A 263 -3.64 4.84 13.31
C ALA A 263 -3.94 3.55 14.08
N GLN A 264 -5.15 3.00 13.94
CA GLN A 264 -5.57 1.76 14.61
C GLN A 264 -5.00 0.51 13.93
N ALA A 265 -4.82 0.53 12.61
CA ALA A 265 -4.32 -0.62 11.86
C ALA A 265 -2.88 -0.97 12.25
N ASP A 266 -2.54 -2.26 12.14
CA ASP A 266 -1.16 -2.73 12.37
C ASP A 266 -0.19 -2.15 11.34
N VAL A 267 -0.69 -1.96 10.10
CA VAL A 267 -0.03 -1.23 9.02
C VAL A 267 -0.98 -0.19 8.46
N GLY A 268 -0.71 1.08 8.72
CA GLY A 268 -1.43 2.21 8.13
C GLY A 268 -0.62 2.83 6.99
N LEU A 269 -1.04 2.61 5.75
CA LEU A 269 -0.40 3.17 4.55
C LEU A 269 -1.20 4.37 4.04
N ALA A 270 -0.69 5.56 4.25
CA ALA A 270 -1.28 6.78 3.72
C ALA A 270 -0.77 7.07 2.29
N MET A 271 -1.65 7.59 1.44
CA MET A 271 -1.26 8.04 0.10
C MET A 271 -0.55 9.41 0.17
N ASN A 272 0.45 9.64 -0.67
CA ASN A 272 1.13 10.94 -0.74
C ASN A 272 0.20 12.08 -1.21
N SER A 273 -0.77 11.77 -2.07
CA SER A 273 -1.86 12.68 -2.46
C SER A 273 -2.83 12.99 -1.31
N GLY A 274 -2.79 12.20 -0.23
CA GLY A 274 -3.70 12.30 0.90
C GLY A 274 -3.41 13.50 1.80
N THR A 275 -4.32 13.70 2.76
CA THR A 275 -4.24 14.79 3.74
C THR A 275 -3.06 14.62 4.69
N GLN A 276 -2.60 15.73 5.27
CA GLN A 276 -1.52 15.69 6.27
C GLN A 276 -1.90 14.83 7.48
N ALA A 277 -3.16 14.89 7.92
CA ALA A 277 -3.66 14.07 9.02
C ALA A 277 -3.55 12.56 8.72
N ALA A 278 -3.88 12.12 7.51
CA ALA A 278 -3.72 10.73 7.10
C ALA A 278 -2.24 10.30 7.10
N LYS A 279 -1.35 11.15 6.54
CA LYS A 279 0.10 10.89 6.52
C LYS A 279 0.73 10.83 7.92
N GLU A 280 0.25 11.63 8.86
CA GLU A 280 0.73 11.60 10.25
C GLU A 280 0.21 10.37 11.01
N ALA A 281 -1.04 9.98 10.78
CA ALA A 281 -1.66 8.84 11.45
C ALA A 281 -1.09 7.49 10.99
N GLY A 282 -0.82 7.33 9.69
CA GLY A 282 -0.23 6.11 9.15
C GLY A 282 1.20 5.88 9.63
N ASN A 283 1.64 4.63 9.70
CA ASN A 283 3.03 4.28 9.98
C ASN A 283 3.88 4.08 8.71
N MET A 284 3.24 4.22 7.53
CA MET A 284 3.87 4.26 6.21
C MET A 284 3.22 5.31 5.31
N VAL A 285 3.98 5.81 4.33
CA VAL A 285 3.47 6.72 3.28
C VAL A 285 3.91 6.18 1.93
N ASP A 286 2.94 5.96 1.05
CA ASP A 286 3.16 5.62 -0.36
C ASP A 286 3.40 6.90 -1.17
N LEU A 287 4.62 7.09 -1.65
CA LEU A 287 5.05 8.30 -2.35
C LEU A 287 4.47 8.43 -3.77
N ASP A 288 4.06 7.32 -4.36
CA ASP A 288 3.46 7.27 -5.71
C ASP A 288 1.93 7.36 -5.69
N SER A 289 1.31 7.28 -4.52
CA SER A 289 -0.15 7.20 -4.35
C SER A 289 -0.78 6.02 -5.14
N ASP A 290 -0.07 4.90 -5.16
CA ASP A 290 -0.49 3.64 -5.78
C ASP A 290 -0.77 2.58 -4.68
N PRO A 291 -2.02 2.23 -4.39
CA PRO A 291 -2.36 1.26 -3.34
C PRO A 291 -1.73 -0.13 -3.58
N ALA A 292 -1.36 -0.41 -4.81
CA ALA A 292 -0.64 -1.62 -5.18
C ALA A 292 0.79 -1.68 -4.62
N LYS A 293 1.34 -0.57 -4.14
CA LYS A 293 2.63 -0.51 -3.43
C LYS A 293 2.63 -1.34 -2.14
N LEU A 294 1.47 -1.58 -1.54
CA LEU A 294 1.39 -2.51 -0.42
C LEU A 294 1.93 -3.89 -0.78
N LEU A 295 1.73 -4.37 -2.02
CA LEU A 295 2.33 -5.62 -2.48
C LEU A 295 3.86 -5.63 -2.31
N ALA A 296 4.52 -4.56 -2.76
CA ALA A 296 5.98 -4.43 -2.61
C ALA A 296 6.40 -4.39 -1.13
N VAL A 297 5.64 -3.69 -0.29
CA VAL A 297 5.91 -3.61 1.16
C VAL A 297 5.73 -4.97 1.83
N VAL A 298 4.68 -5.72 1.47
CA VAL A 298 4.46 -7.10 1.96
C VAL A 298 5.61 -8.02 1.56
N GLU A 299 6.07 -7.95 0.32
CA GLU A 299 7.22 -8.73 -0.14
C GLU A 299 8.50 -8.39 0.64
N VAL A 300 8.77 -7.10 0.87
CA VAL A 300 9.90 -6.63 1.69
C VAL A 300 9.76 -7.12 3.13
N GLY A 301 8.56 -7.02 3.71
CA GLY A 301 8.27 -7.49 5.06
C GLY A 301 8.47 -9.00 5.20
N LYS A 302 7.95 -9.80 4.26
CA LYS A 302 8.19 -11.26 4.23
C LYS A 302 9.68 -11.59 4.12
N GLN A 303 10.42 -10.89 3.28
CA GLN A 303 11.88 -11.07 3.20
C GLN A 303 12.56 -10.71 4.52
N GLN A 304 12.13 -9.66 5.20
CA GLN A 304 12.67 -9.26 6.51
C GLN A 304 12.41 -10.32 7.59
N LEU A 305 11.18 -10.84 7.66
CA LEU A 305 10.81 -11.92 8.60
C LEU A 305 11.64 -13.19 8.38
N ILE A 306 11.81 -13.60 7.13
CA ILE A 306 12.62 -14.76 6.77
C ILE A 306 14.09 -14.54 7.15
N THR A 307 14.63 -13.35 6.88
CA THR A 307 16.00 -12.99 7.24
C THR A 307 16.20 -13.02 8.75
N ARG A 308 15.26 -12.43 9.50
CA ARG A 308 15.27 -12.49 10.96
C ARG A 308 15.22 -13.91 11.49
N GLY A 309 14.29 -14.72 10.98
CA GLY A 309 14.17 -16.14 11.37
C GLY A 309 15.44 -16.95 11.09
N ALA A 310 16.04 -16.78 9.92
CA ALA A 310 17.28 -17.43 9.53
C ALA A 310 18.45 -17.05 10.45
N LEU A 311 18.65 -15.76 10.69
CA LEU A 311 19.73 -15.27 11.54
C LEU A 311 19.51 -15.57 13.03
N THR A 312 18.26 -15.61 13.50
CA THR A 312 17.94 -16.06 14.86
C THR A 312 18.27 -17.53 15.02
N THR A 313 17.89 -18.39 14.07
CA THR A 313 18.22 -19.82 14.08
C THR A 313 19.74 -20.04 14.10
N PHE A 314 20.48 -19.31 13.26
CA PHE A 314 21.94 -19.36 13.25
C PHE A 314 22.52 -18.93 14.60
N SER A 315 22.04 -17.80 15.18
CA SER A 315 22.55 -17.28 16.44
C SER A 315 22.34 -18.26 17.59
N LEU A 316 21.15 -18.85 17.71
CA LEU A 316 20.87 -19.85 18.75
C LEU A 316 21.78 -21.09 18.60
N ALA A 317 21.91 -21.63 17.37
CA ALA A 317 22.77 -22.77 17.10
C ALA A 317 24.25 -22.45 17.41
N ASN A 318 24.71 -21.28 17.01
CA ASN A 318 26.05 -20.75 17.29
C ASN A 318 26.32 -20.60 18.79
N ASP A 319 25.35 -20.08 19.56
CA ASP A 319 25.51 -19.91 21.00
C ASP A 319 25.58 -21.25 21.73
N VAL A 320 24.75 -22.23 21.32
CA VAL A 320 24.83 -23.60 21.86
C VAL A 320 26.20 -24.22 21.59
N SER A 321 26.72 -24.06 20.37
CA SER A 321 28.04 -24.63 20.01
C SER A 321 29.19 -24.05 20.83
N LYS A 322 29.13 -22.76 21.18
CA LYS A 322 30.15 -22.12 22.04
C LYS A 322 30.19 -22.70 23.46
N TYR A 323 29.12 -23.29 23.96
CA TYR A 323 29.15 -23.95 25.28
C TYR A 323 30.12 -25.13 25.31
N PHE A 324 30.31 -25.82 24.19
CA PHE A 324 31.30 -26.91 24.10
C PHE A 324 32.75 -26.42 24.18
N ALA A 325 33.01 -25.11 23.95
CA ALA A 325 34.31 -24.51 24.20
C ALA A 325 34.43 -23.96 25.65
N ILE A 326 33.41 -23.25 26.13
CA ILE A 326 33.47 -22.46 27.35
C ILE A 326 33.23 -23.28 28.61
N LEU A 327 32.25 -24.22 28.61
CA LEU A 327 31.93 -25.00 29.81
C LEU A 327 33.08 -25.90 30.25
N PRO A 328 33.76 -26.67 29.38
CA PRO A 328 34.94 -27.44 29.79
C PRO A 328 36.05 -26.51 30.33
N ALA A 329 36.29 -25.37 29.68
CA ALA A 329 37.32 -24.43 30.07
C ALA A 329 37.12 -23.86 31.49
N LEU A 330 35.84 -23.61 31.87
CA LEU A 330 35.52 -23.03 33.17
C LEU A 330 35.39 -24.06 34.31
N PHE A 331 34.86 -25.27 34.01
CA PHE A 331 34.39 -26.19 35.03
C PHE A 331 35.12 -27.51 35.07
N ALA A 332 35.93 -27.90 34.07
CA ALA A 332 36.58 -29.21 34.07
C ALA A 332 37.54 -29.43 35.26
N ALA A 333 38.13 -28.37 35.82
CA ALA A 333 38.97 -28.46 37.02
C ALA A 333 38.16 -28.80 38.28
N ALA A 334 36.94 -28.27 38.41
CA ALA A 334 36.05 -28.48 39.55
C ALA A 334 35.13 -29.70 39.37
N ILE A 335 34.73 -29.97 38.11
CA ILE A 335 33.81 -31.03 37.73
C ILE A 335 34.46 -31.83 36.56
N PRO A 336 35.25 -32.86 36.85
CA PRO A 336 36.01 -33.60 35.82
C PRO A 336 35.17 -34.16 34.66
N SER A 337 33.91 -34.52 34.92
CA SER A 337 32.99 -34.99 33.89
C SER A 337 32.70 -33.95 32.79
N MET A 338 32.88 -32.66 33.08
CA MET A 338 32.74 -31.59 32.09
C MET A 338 33.82 -31.61 31.00
N ALA A 339 34.95 -32.28 31.24
CA ALA A 339 35.97 -32.50 30.21
C ALA A 339 35.45 -33.27 29.01
N ALA A 340 34.42 -34.10 29.19
CA ALA A 340 33.78 -34.82 28.07
C ALA A 340 33.12 -33.88 27.05
N LEU A 341 32.77 -32.66 27.42
CA LEU A 341 32.21 -31.63 26.53
C LEU A 341 33.28 -30.96 25.66
N ASN A 342 34.59 -31.17 25.91
CA ASN A 342 35.69 -30.62 25.11
C ASN A 342 35.83 -31.36 23.77
N VAL A 343 34.76 -31.41 23.01
CA VAL A 343 34.70 -32.05 21.68
C VAL A 343 35.65 -31.37 20.67
N MET A 344 35.88 -30.08 20.84
CA MET A 344 36.78 -29.30 19.98
C MET A 344 38.28 -29.57 20.28
N GLN A 345 38.60 -30.24 21.41
CA GLN A 345 39.97 -30.50 21.88
C GLN A 345 40.84 -29.21 21.83
N LEU A 346 40.36 -28.17 22.52
CA LEU A 346 41.04 -26.89 22.60
C LEU A 346 42.30 -26.99 23.49
N SER A 347 43.31 -26.20 23.13
CA SER A 347 44.68 -26.32 23.66
C SER A 347 44.79 -26.04 25.16
N SER A 348 44.06 -25.04 25.63
CA SER A 348 43.99 -24.66 27.05
C SER A 348 42.71 -23.92 27.39
N PRO A 349 42.30 -23.86 28.67
CA PRO A 349 41.15 -23.10 29.13
C PRO A 349 41.22 -21.61 28.74
N ARG A 350 42.41 -21.01 28.79
CA ARG A 350 42.63 -19.60 28.39
C ARG A 350 42.41 -19.39 26.90
N HIS A 351 43.00 -20.28 26.07
CA HIS A 351 42.83 -20.25 24.60
C HIS A 351 41.38 -20.53 24.21
N ALA A 352 40.68 -21.42 24.87
CA ALA A 352 39.27 -21.73 24.61
C ALA A 352 38.37 -20.50 24.78
N VAL A 353 38.55 -19.79 25.91
CA VAL A 353 37.76 -18.56 26.17
C VAL A 353 38.14 -17.46 25.17
N LEU A 354 39.44 -17.27 24.92
CA LEU A 354 39.92 -16.23 24.00
C LEU A 354 39.50 -16.50 22.56
N ALA A 355 39.59 -17.75 22.08
CA ALA A 355 39.16 -18.14 20.75
C ALA A 355 37.65 -17.96 20.57
N ALA A 356 36.83 -18.28 21.57
CA ALA A 356 35.40 -18.05 21.57
C ALA A 356 35.03 -16.55 21.52
N LEU A 357 35.78 -15.70 22.24
CA LEU A 357 35.58 -14.24 22.22
C LEU A 357 35.97 -13.63 20.86
N ILE A 358 37.12 -14.03 20.31
CA ILE A 358 37.60 -13.59 18.99
C ILE A 358 36.61 -14.01 17.91
N PHE A 359 36.16 -15.28 17.94
CA PHE A 359 35.14 -15.76 17.02
C PHE A 359 33.86 -14.91 17.10
N ASN A 360 33.39 -14.60 18.31
CA ASN A 360 32.18 -13.78 18.51
C ASN A 360 32.35 -12.35 17.96
N ALA A 361 33.54 -11.76 18.14
CA ALA A 361 33.88 -10.46 17.56
C ALA A 361 33.93 -10.44 16.03
N LEU A 362 34.28 -11.55 15.40
CA LEU A 362 34.39 -11.68 13.94
C LEU A 362 33.07 -12.06 13.26
N ILE A 363 32.24 -12.92 13.90
CA ILE A 363 31.04 -13.44 13.28
C ILE A 363 29.96 -12.37 13.09
N ILE A 364 29.85 -11.39 13.99
CA ILE A 364 28.88 -10.30 13.90
C ILE A 364 29.11 -9.45 12.66
N PRO A 365 30.32 -8.86 12.43
CA PRO A 365 30.60 -8.14 11.18
C PRO A 365 30.47 -8.99 9.93
N ALA A 366 30.81 -10.29 10.00
CA ALA A 366 30.67 -11.20 8.87
C ALA A 366 29.22 -11.46 8.45
N LEU A 367 28.27 -11.41 9.41
CA LEU A 367 26.83 -11.58 9.16
C LEU A 367 26.11 -10.30 8.76
N ILE A 368 26.67 -9.11 9.01
CA ILE A 368 26.05 -7.82 8.64
C ILE A 368 25.71 -7.77 7.13
N PRO A 369 26.59 -8.15 6.18
CA PRO A 369 26.22 -8.15 4.77
C PRO A 369 25.01 -9.04 4.44
N LEU A 370 24.87 -10.18 5.13
CA LEU A 370 23.72 -11.06 4.97
C LEU A 370 22.45 -10.44 5.55
N ALA A 371 22.54 -9.77 6.70
CA ALA A 371 21.45 -9.04 7.31
C ALA A 371 20.95 -7.88 6.40
N LEU A 372 21.90 -7.14 5.80
CA LEU A 372 21.60 -6.02 4.92
C LEU A 372 21.03 -6.47 3.56
N ARG A 373 21.58 -7.51 2.95
CA ARG A 373 21.08 -8.07 1.68
C ARG A 373 19.77 -8.82 1.85
N GLY A 374 19.54 -9.42 3.02
CA GLY A 374 18.43 -10.28 3.32
C GLY A 374 18.47 -11.65 2.62
N VAL A 375 17.79 -12.60 3.21
CA VAL A 375 17.56 -13.92 2.61
C VAL A 375 16.47 -13.78 1.54
N ARG A 376 16.72 -14.26 0.32
CA ARG A 376 15.75 -14.18 -0.78
C ARG A 376 14.43 -14.87 -0.41
N PHE A 377 13.36 -14.11 -0.53
CA PHE A 377 12.01 -14.67 -0.49
C PHE A 377 11.76 -15.53 -1.73
N ARG A 378 11.35 -16.77 -1.50
CA ARG A 378 10.80 -17.67 -2.54
C ARG A 378 9.46 -18.14 -2.03
N PRO A 379 8.37 -17.95 -2.77
CA PRO A 379 7.06 -18.49 -2.40
C PRO A 379 7.18 -20.01 -2.17
N SER A 380 6.95 -20.43 -0.94
CA SER A 380 7.03 -21.83 -0.54
C SER A 380 6.19 -22.05 0.72
N SER A 381 5.83 -23.29 1.02
CA SER A 381 5.10 -23.59 2.25
C SER A 381 5.94 -23.26 3.50
N ALA A 382 5.27 -22.90 4.59
CA ALA A 382 5.92 -22.61 5.88
C ALA A 382 6.85 -23.77 6.32
N THR A 383 6.41 -25.02 6.13
CA THR A 383 7.19 -26.21 6.47
C THR A 383 8.47 -26.33 5.63
N ALA A 384 8.39 -26.07 4.32
CA ALA A 384 9.57 -26.12 3.43
C ALA A 384 10.57 -25.01 3.79
N LEU A 385 10.08 -23.81 4.12
CA LEU A 385 10.89 -22.68 4.56
C LEU A 385 11.60 -22.98 5.89
N LEU A 386 10.86 -23.52 6.88
CA LEU A 386 11.40 -23.90 8.17
C LEU A 386 12.49 -24.97 8.01
N ARG A 387 12.22 -26.04 7.25
CA ARG A 387 13.20 -27.10 6.98
C ARG A 387 14.47 -26.56 6.33
N ARG A 388 14.34 -25.68 5.34
CA ARG A 388 15.50 -25.06 4.69
C ARG A 388 16.30 -24.20 5.66
N ASN A 389 15.64 -23.38 6.48
CA ASN A 389 16.31 -22.55 7.48
C ASN A 389 17.03 -23.40 8.53
N MET A 390 16.41 -24.46 9.02
CA MET A 390 17.05 -25.37 9.97
C MET A 390 18.26 -26.09 9.37
N LEU A 391 18.19 -26.52 8.10
CA LEU A 391 19.33 -27.17 7.45
C LEU A 391 20.49 -26.21 7.17
N ILE A 392 20.22 -25.03 6.64
CA ILE A 392 21.28 -24.08 6.26
C ILE A 392 21.82 -23.34 7.50
N TYR A 393 20.94 -22.70 8.25
CA TYR A 393 21.33 -21.81 9.34
C TYR A 393 21.45 -22.53 10.69
N GLY A 394 20.66 -23.57 10.94
CA GLY A 394 20.78 -24.38 12.15
C GLY A 394 22.03 -25.24 12.10
N VAL A 395 22.18 -26.09 11.10
CA VAL A 395 23.37 -26.94 10.95
C VAL A 395 24.62 -26.11 10.73
N GLY A 396 24.56 -25.07 9.87
CA GLY A 396 25.66 -24.15 9.66
C GLY A 396 26.05 -23.39 10.93
N GLY A 397 25.07 -22.98 11.74
CA GLY A 397 25.29 -22.33 13.05
C GLY A 397 25.93 -23.25 14.08
N VAL A 398 25.71 -24.57 13.99
CA VAL A 398 26.41 -25.55 14.83
C VAL A 398 27.83 -25.81 14.34
N LEU A 399 28.00 -26.10 13.05
CA LEU A 399 29.29 -26.54 12.50
C LEU A 399 30.33 -25.44 12.39
N LEU A 400 29.91 -24.23 12.03
CA LEU A 400 30.83 -23.10 11.80
C LEU A 400 31.64 -22.73 13.08
N PRO A 401 31.06 -22.62 14.29
CA PRO A 401 31.82 -22.35 15.49
C PRO A 401 32.82 -23.43 15.82
N PHE A 402 32.48 -24.73 15.65
CA PHE A 402 33.42 -25.82 15.88
C PHE A 402 34.69 -25.68 15.02
N ALA A 403 34.51 -25.43 13.71
CA ALA A 403 35.64 -25.24 12.82
C ALA A 403 36.40 -23.93 13.10
N ALA A 404 35.68 -22.81 13.24
CA ALA A 404 36.30 -21.49 13.36
C ALA A 404 37.01 -21.32 14.72
N ILE A 405 36.38 -21.72 15.83
CA ILE A 405 37.01 -21.63 17.15
C ILE A 405 38.28 -22.52 17.20
N LYS A 406 38.25 -23.70 16.61
CA LYS A 406 39.44 -24.57 16.53
C LYS A 406 40.56 -23.93 15.70
N VAL A 407 40.25 -23.33 14.56
CA VAL A 407 41.26 -22.61 13.75
C VAL A 407 41.85 -21.42 14.53
N ILE A 408 41.02 -20.68 15.24
CA ILE A 408 41.49 -19.56 16.07
C ILE A 408 42.37 -20.07 17.22
N ASP A 409 42.00 -21.18 17.88
CA ASP A 409 42.81 -21.84 18.93
C ASP A 409 44.19 -22.21 18.40
N LEU A 410 44.26 -22.84 17.24
CA LEU A 410 45.54 -23.20 16.58
C LEU A 410 46.38 -21.96 16.24
N ALA A 411 45.73 -20.88 15.78
CA ALA A 411 46.44 -19.64 15.51
C ALA A 411 46.97 -18.99 16.81
N LEU A 412 46.22 -19.03 17.90
CA LEU A 412 46.64 -18.54 19.21
C LEU A 412 47.85 -19.35 19.74
N VAL A 413 47.84 -20.66 19.61
CA VAL A 413 49.01 -21.49 19.95
C VAL A 413 50.24 -21.13 19.15
N ALA A 414 50.10 -20.89 17.85
CA ALA A 414 51.19 -20.52 16.98
C ALA A 414 51.80 -19.12 17.31
N VAL A 415 50.99 -18.18 17.79
CA VAL A 415 51.41 -16.78 18.10
C VAL A 415 51.83 -16.58 19.53
N LEU A 416 51.09 -17.20 20.50
CA LEU A 416 51.26 -16.94 21.92
C LEU A 416 52.00 -18.09 22.66
N GLY A 417 52.22 -19.21 21.99
CA GLY A 417 52.72 -20.44 22.61
C GLY A 417 51.58 -21.23 23.26
N ALA A 418 51.91 -22.51 23.62
CA ALA A 418 50.93 -23.41 24.26
C ALA A 418 50.67 -23.06 25.74
#